data_1a856a083108eb2a2609bb626348dcd3
#
_entry.id   1a856a083108eb2a2609bb626348dcd3
#
_cell.length_a   1.000
_cell.length_b   1.000
_cell.length_c   1.000
_cell.angle_alpha   90.00
_cell.angle_beta   90.00
_cell.angle_gamma   90.00
#
_symmetry.space_group_name_H-M   'P 1'
#
loop_
_entity.id
_entity.type
_entity.pdbx_description
1 polymer ?
#
loop_
_entity_poly.entity_id
_entity_poly.type
_entity_poly.pdbx_seq_one_letter_code
_entity_poly.pdbx_strand_id
1 'polypeptide(L)'
;MDLTTTIGQGEYNATHYIGEYVVPLIMLTSWAEDPAMRQRGRMMLDWLFAELANVSLEGVLRGPNSRVVDASIVGRWKTTASALSWLLFETTPPQVNYASWSTYFIVLARNYEVPEVIYRIATDRSEDILQRDRARSRRMWRFSDEHMAAIYKTQYLRRDYAVGSHRGGISDPIQSHVWDVTWREDDPRDKHPTIFS
;
A
#
# COMPACT_ATOMS: atom_id res chain seq x y z
N MET A 1 3.27 11.70 11.67
CA MET A 1 1.91 11.67 11.13
C MET A 1 1.67 12.87 10.23
N ASP A 2 1.78 14.07 10.72
CA ASP A 2 1.44 15.29 9.95
C ASP A 2 2.13 15.39 8.59
N LEU A 3 3.42 15.06 8.53
CA LEU A 3 4.16 15.07 7.27
C LEU A 3 3.54 14.11 6.23
N THR A 4 3.26 12.88 6.62
CA THR A 4 2.71 11.86 5.71
C THR A 4 1.31 12.21 5.22
N THR A 5 0.46 12.73 6.11
CA THR A 5 -0.92 13.12 5.76
C THR A 5 -0.99 14.43 4.98
N THR A 6 0.04 15.27 5.07
CA THR A 6 0.06 16.58 4.39
C THR A 6 0.71 16.51 3.00
N ILE A 7 1.84 15.83 2.89
CA ILE A 7 2.63 15.79 1.63
C ILE A 7 2.80 14.39 1.04
N GLY A 8 2.18 13.39 1.65
CA GLY A 8 2.20 12.01 1.20
C GLY A 8 3.41 11.19 1.65
N GLN A 9 3.41 9.91 1.31
CA GLN A 9 4.49 8.98 1.61
C GLN A 9 5.71 9.23 0.73
N GLY A 10 6.91 9.04 1.28
CA GLY A 10 8.15 9.09 0.52
C GLY A 10 8.49 7.79 -0.20
N GLU A 11 8.06 6.68 0.36
CA GLU A 11 8.20 5.34 -0.24
C GLU A 11 6.81 4.74 -0.44
N TYR A 12 6.01 5.41 -1.29
CA TYR A 12 4.64 5.02 -1.59
C TYR A 12 4.57 3.71 -2.38
N ASN A 13 3.51 2.96 -2.16
CA ASN A 13 3.24 1.68 -2.82
C ASN A 13 4.44 0.71 -2.77
N ALA A 14 5.23 0.78 -1.71
CA ALA A 14 6.33 -0.14 -1.50
C ALA A 14 5.80 -1.45 -0.93
N THR A 15 5.96 -2.53 -1.69
CA THR A 15 5.34 -3.84 -1.45
C THR A 15 5.72 -4.49 -0.11
N HIS A 16 6.89 -4.14 0.42
CA HIS A 16 7.38 -4.64 1.71
C HIS A 16 7.34 -3.61 2.83
N TYR A 17 7.64 -2.35 2.52
CA TYR A 17 7.78 -1.31 3.56
C TYR A 17 6.48 -0.87 4.22
N ILE A 18 5.34 -1.23 3.67
CA ILE A 18 4.09 -1.05 4.40
C ILE A 18 4.14 -1.75 5.78
N GLY A 19 4.82 -2.86 5.89
CA GLY A 19 5.03 -3.56 7.16
C GLY A 19 5.80 -2.75 8.17
N GLU A 20 6.79 -1.98 7.74
CA GLU A 20 7.60 -1.12 8.60
C GLU A 20 6.78 0.03 9.22
N TYR A 21 5.73 0.46 8.56
CA TYR A 21 4.77 1.43 9.12
C TYR A 21 3.76 0.77 10.05
N VAL A 22 3.28 -0.41 9.67
CA VAL A 22 2.21 -1.09 10.40
C VAL A 22 2.65 -1.51 11.80
N VAL A 23 3.85 -2.09 11.95
CA VAL A 23 4.34 -2.59 13.23
C VAL A 23 4.33 -1.53 14.33
N PRO A 24 5.01 -0.38 14.19
CA PRO A 24 5.01 0.64 15.24
C PRO A 24 3.62 1.25 15.49
N LEU A 25 2.77 1.34 14.47
CA LEU A 25 1.43 1.87 14.65
C LEU A 25 0.53 0.92 15.41
N ILE A 26 0.64 -0.38 15.18
CA ILE A 26 -0.04 -1.40 15.98
C ILE A 26 0.44 -1.35 17.43
N MET A 27 1.74 -1.19 17.67
CA MET A 27 2.28 -1.03 19.01
C MET A 27 1.70 0.20 19.70
N LEU A 28 1.66 1.34 19.04
CA LEU A 28 1.03 2.55 19.57
C LEU A 28 -0.45 2.35 19.89
N THR A 29 -1.19 1.75 18.98
CA THR A 29 -2.63 1.51 19.13
C THR A 29 -2.94 0.56 20.27
N SER A 30 -2.11 -0.46 20.47
CA SER A 30 -2.38 -1.53 21.43
C SER A 30 -1.82 -1.25 22.83
N TRP A 31 -0.67 -0.58 22.94
CA TRP A 31 0.09 -0.53 24.19
C TRP A 31 0.51 0.87 24.65
N ALA A 32 0.29 1.94 23.88
CA ALA A 32 0.57 3.26 24.38
C ALA A 32 -0.31 3.57 25.62
N GLU A 33 0.27 4.17 26.66
CA GLU A 33 -0.47 4.55 27.86
C GLU A 33 -1.44 5.68 27.57
N ASP A 34 -0.99 6.68 26.80
CA ASP A 34 -1.79 7.84 26.42
C ASP A 34 -2.90 7.46 25.39
N PRO A 35 -4.19 7.66 25.75
CA PRO A 35 -5.31 7.40 24.86
C PRO A 35 -5.24 8.21 23.56
N ALA A 36 -4.70 9.41 23.58
CA ALA A 36 -4.56 10.24 22.40
C ALA A 36 -3.54 9.63 21.42
N MET A 37 -2.48 9.02 21.92
CA MET A 37 -1.51 8.31 21.10
C MET A 37 -2.10 7.03 20.50
N ARG A 38 -2.90 6.29 21.27
CA ARG A 38 -3.64 5.13 20.72
C ARG A 38 -4.56 5.53 19.59
N GLN A 39 -5.31 6.62 19.78
CA GLN A 39 -6.21 7.11 18.75
C GLN A 39 -5.46 7.58 17.49
N ARG A 40 -4.34 8.27 17.63
CA ARG A 40 -3.48 8.68 16.50
C ARG A 40 -2.92 7.47 15.75
N GLY A 41 -2.49 6.43 16.48
CA GLY A 41 -2.05 5.16 15.90
C GLY A 41 -3.15 4.54 15.04
N ARG A 42 -4.38 4.46 15.56
CA ARG A 42 -5.54 3.94 14.85
C ARG A 42 -5.84 4.73 13.58
N MET A 43 -5.94 6.05 13.67
CA MET A 43 -6.20 6.90 12.50
C MET A 43 -5.15 6.73 11.41
N MET A 44 -3.90 6.53 11.79
CA MET A 44 -2.82 6.30 10.84
C MET A 44 -2.87 4.92 10.20
N LEU A 45 -3.30 3.89 10.93
CA LEU A 45 -3.56 2.56 10.39
C LEU A 45 -4.72 2.60 9.40
N ASP A 46 -5.82 3.27 9.77
CA ASP A 46 -6.98 3.46 8.88
C ASP A 46 -6.54 4.11 7.55
N TRP A 47 -5.71 5.15 7.64
CA TRP A 47 -5.19 5.82 6.44
C TRP A 47 -4.33 4.90 5.58
N LEU A 48 -3.38 4.15 6.19
CA LEU A 48 -2.52 3.21 5.45
C LEU A 48 -3.32 2.09 4.78
N PHE A 49 -4.32 1.56 5.48
CA PHE A 49 -5.11 0.46 4.95
C PHE A 49 -6.14 0.94 3.93
N ALA A 50 -6.65 2.16 4.05
CA ALA A 50 -7.43 2.79 2.99
C ALA A 50 -6.59 2.99 1.72
N GLU A 51 -5.33 3.42 1.86
CA GLU A 51 -4.42 3.52 0.72
C GLU A 51 -4.17 2.14 0.09
N LEU A 52 -3.85 1.12 0.89
CA LEU A 52 -3.67 -0.26 0.43
C LEU A 52 -4.91 -0.79 -0.31
N ALA A 53 -6.10 -0.56 0.24
CA ALA A 53 -7.37 -0.98 -0.35
C ALA A 53 -7.60 -0.35 -1.73
N ASN A 54 -7.32 0.96 -1.86
CA ASN A 54 -7.51 1.71 -3.10
C ASN A 54 -6.53 1.34 -4.22
N VAL A 55 -5.35 0.83 -3.86
CA VAL A 55 -4.30 0.55 -4.84
C VAL A 55 -4.09 -0.94 -5.11
N SER A 56 -4.95 -1.79 -4.58
CA SER A 56 -4.85 -3.24 -4.73
C SER A 56 -5.94 -3.80 -5.63
N LEU A 57 -5.54 -4.67 -6.54
CA LEU A 57 -6.44 -5.51 -7.33
C LEU A 57 -6.42 -6.92 -6.72
N GLU A 58 -7.54 -7.36 -6.13
CA GLU A 58 -7.66 -8.64 -5.45
C GLU A 58 -6.54 -8.90 -4.41
N GLY A 59 -6.21 -7.89 -3.63
CA GLY A 59 -5.19 -7.97 -2.59
C GLY A 59 -3.75 -7.87 -3.09
N VAL A 60 -3.55 -7.68 -4.38
CA VAL A 60 -2.21 -7.49 -4.95
C VAL A 60 -1.98 -6.02 -5.26
N LEU A 61 -1.00 -5.43 -4.57
CA LEU A 61 -0.65 -4.03 -4.70
C LEU A 61 -0.20 -3.69 -6.12
N ARG A 62 -0.68 -2.57 -6.65
CA ARG A 62 -0.37 -2.06 -7.99
C ARG A 62 0.58 -0.88 -7.95
N GLY A 63 1.23 -0.63 -9.11
CA GLY A 63 1.97 0.60 -9.33
C GLY A 63 1.09 1.83 -9.51
N PRO A 64 1.72 3.00 -9.62
CA PRO A 64 3.17 3.19 -9.64
C PRO A 64 3.79 2.94 -8.27
N ASN A 65 5.06 2.56 -8.27
CA ASN A 65 5.80 2.25 -7.05
C ASN A 65 7.04 3.15 -6.94
N SER A 66 7.30 3.68 -5.74
CA SER A 66 8.52 4.47 -5.51
C SER A 66 9.72 3.61 -5.17
N ARG A 67 9.46 2.42 -4.62
CA ARG A 67 10.51 1.49 -4.23
C ARG A 67 10.02 0.05 -4.27
N VAL A 68 10.45 -0.64 -5.31
CA VAL A 68 10.11 -2.04 -5.51
C VAL A 68 11.21 -2.68 -6.37
N VAL A 69 11.46 -3.95 -6.18
CA VAL A 69 12.33 -4.74 -7.06
C VAL A 69 11.49 -5.54 -8.04
N ASP A 70 11.98 -5.81 -9.23
CA ASP A 70 11.26 -6.51 -10.29
C ASP A 70 10.66 -7.83 -9.83
N ALA A 71 11.40 -8.60 -9.04
CA ALA A 71 10.90 -9.84 -8.44
C ALA A 71 9.64 -9.65 -7.59
N SER A 72 9.50 -8.49 -6.94
CA SER A 72 8.31 -8.15 -6.16
C SER A 72 7.15 -7.63 -7.03
N ILE A 73 7.43 -7.18 -8.24
CA ILE A 73 6.38 -6.83 -9.21
C ILE A 73 5.83 -8.09 -9.86
N VAL A 74 6.70 -8.97 -10.32
CA VAL A 74 6.31 -10.24 -10.93
C VAL A 74 5.68 -11.17 -9.91
N GLY A 75 6.17 -11.17 -8.68
CA GLY A 75 5.68 -12.02 -7.58
C GLY A 75 4.90 -11.24 -6.50
N ARG A 76 4.01 -10.35 -6.87
CA ARG A 76 3.30 -9.43 -5.94
C ARG A 76 2.50 -10.14 -4.85
N TRP A 77 1.99 -11.33 -5.10
CA TRP A 77 1.33 -12.18 -4.09
C TRP A 77 2.28 -12.72 -3.01
N LYS A 78 3.60 -12.57 -3.18
CA LYS A 78 4.63 -12.95 -2.20
C LYS A 78 5.11 -11.78 -1.38
N THR A 79 4.35 -10.71 -1.28
CA THR A 79 4.78 -9.48 -0.62
C THR A 79 4.06 -9.29 0.73
N THR A 80 4.61 -8.44 1.56
CA THR A 80 3.99 -8.01 2.82
C THR A 80 2.62 -7.37 2.57
N ALA A 81 2.51 -6.56 1.51
CA ALA A 81 1.24 -5.93 1.13
C ALA A 81 0.16 -6.97 0.84
N SER A 82 0.48 -8.04 0.10
CA SER A 82 -0.48 -9.12 -0.18
C SER A 82 -0.88 -9.89 1.08
N ALA A 83 0.08 -10.15 1.97
CA ALA A 83 -0.22 -10.82 3.24
C ALA A 83 -1.14 -9.97 4.13
N LEU A 84 -0.91 -8.66 4.19
CA LEU A 84 -1.78 -7.73 4.90
C LEU A 84 -3.17 -7.65 4.26
N SER A 85 -3.25 -7.55 2.95
CA SER A 85 -4.54 -7.54 2.23
C SER A 85 -5.35 -8.79 2.50
N TRP A 86 -4.72 -9.94 2.51
CA TRP A 86 -5.40 -11.20 2.85
C TRP A 86 -5.94 -11.20 4.27
N LEU A 87 -5.14 -10.80 5.24
CA LEU A 87 -5.56 -10.78 6.63
C LEU A 87 -6.65 -9.76 6.96
N LEU A 88 -6.61 -8.61 6.28
CA LEU A 88 -7.50 -7.49 6.56
C LEU A 88 -8.78 -7.52 5.72
N PHE A 89 -8.71 -8.05 4.51
CA PHE A 89 -9.77 -7.95 3.51
C PHE A 89 -10.22 -9.30 2.94
N GLU A 90 -9.69 -10.41 3.46
CA GLU A 90 -10.03 -11.76 3.00
C GLU A 90 -9.83 -11.96 1.48
N THR A 91 -8.88 -11.22 0.91
CA THR A 91 -8.56 -11.29 -0.52
C THR A 91 -7.78 -12.55 -0.86
N THR A 92 -7.15 -12.60 -2.04
CA THR A 92 -6.36 -13.77 -2.48
C THR A 92 -5.32 -14.18 -1.43
N PRO A 93 -5.29 -15.43 -0.98
CA PRO A 93 -4.30 -15.91 -0.02
C PRO A 93 -2.88 -15.74 -0.56
N PRO A 94 -1.93 -15.26 0.25
CA PRO A 94 -0.53 -15.25 -0.15
C PRO A 94 0.00 -16.68 -0.24
N GLN A 95 1.13 -16.87 -0.91
CA GLN A 95 1.79 -18.17 -0.89
C GLN A 95 2.17 -18.58 0.54
N VAL A 96 1.94 -19.85 0.85
CA VAL A 96 1.93 -20.44 2.21
C VAL A 96 3.19 -20.18 3.04
N ASN A 97 4.31 -19.86 2.42
CA ASN A 97 5.59 -19.66 3.12
C ASN A 97 5.94 -18.21 3.37
N TYR A 98 5.03 -17.28 3.08
CA TYR A 98 5.34 -15.86 3.21
C TYR A 98 4.60 -15.24 4.38
N ALA A 99 5.27 -15.16 5.51
CA ALA A 99 4.81 -14.41 6.66
C ALA A 99 5.79 -13.27 6.93
N SER A 100 5.29 -12.06 7.02
CA SER A 100 6.06 -10.90 7.46
C SER A 100 5.76 -10.57 8.92
N TRP A 101 6.64 -9.84 9.56
CA TRP A 101 6.45 -9.37 10.93
C TRP A 101 5.12 -8.64 11.14
N SER A 102 4.74 -7.80 10.18
CA SER A 102 3.51 -7.02 10.24
C SER A 102 2.25 -7.87 10.29
N THR A 103 2.23 -9.04 9.65
CA THR A 103 1.08 -9.94 9.68
C THR A 103 0.88 -10.53 11.07
N TYR A 104 1.95 -10.91 11.76
CA TYR A 104 1.85 -11.38 13.15
C TYR A 104 1.37 -10.28 14.09
N PHE A 105 1.87 -9.07 13.94
CA PHE A 105 1.46 -7.95 14.78
C PHE A 105 -0.01 -7.60 14.59
N ILE A 106 -0.53 -7.66 13.37
CA ILE A 106 -1.96 -7.43 13.11
C ILE A 106 -2.82 -8.49 13.81
N VAL A 107 -2.46 -9.75 13.71
CA VAL A 107 -3.19 -10.84 14.39
C VAL A 107 -3.16 -10.67 15.92
N LEU A 108 -2.07 -10.14 16.45
CA LEU A 108 -1.94 -9.86 17.90
C LEU A 108 -2.61 -8.55 18.34
N ALA A 109 -2.99 -7.70 17.41
CA ALA A 109 -3.59 -6.40 17.69
C ALA A 109 -5.06 -6.55 18.16
N ARG A 110 -5.25 -6.72 19.45
CA ARG A 110 -6.58 -6.91 20.07
C ARG A 110 -7.49 -5.68 19.98
N ASN A 111 -6.95 -4.52 19.67
CA ASN A 111 -7.64 -3.23 19.74
C ASN A 111 -7.79 -2.53 18.39
N TYR A 112 -7.48 -3.22 17.28
CA TYR A 112 -7.65 -2.67 15.95
C TYR A 112 -8.51 -3.60 15.09
N GLU A 113 -9.57 -3.04 14.55
CA GLU A 113 -10.43 -3.65 13.54
C GLU A 113 -10.49 -2.70 12.35
N VAL A 114 -10.45 -3.26 11.15
CA VAL A 114 -10.55 -2.48 9.91
C VAL A 114 -11.96 -1.88 9.82
N PRO A 115 -12.09 -0.57 9.60
CA PRO A 115 -13.40 0.03 9.35
C PRO A 115 -14.09 -0.59 8.13
N GLU A 116 -15.40 -0.81 8.25
CA GLU A 116 -16.23 -1.41 7.20
C GLU A 116 -16.09 -0.70 5.84
N VAL A 117 -15.95 0.62 5.85
CA VAL A 117 -15.77 1.40 4.62
C VAL A 117 -14.46 1.03 3.91
N ILE A 118 -13.38 0.78 4.65
CA ILE A 118 -12.08 0.38 4.08
C ILE A 118 -12.17 -1.06 3.54
N TYR A 119 -12.82 -1.94 4.27
CA TYR A 119 -13.09 -3.30 3.84
C TYR A 119 -13.87 -3.31 2.50
N ARG A 120 -14.91 -2.50 2.39
CA ARG A 120 -15.69 -2.38 1.15
C ARG A 120 -14.85 -1.80 0.00
N ILE A 121 -14.03 -0.79 0.24
CA ILE A 121 -13.11 -0.27 -0.79
C ILE A 121 -12.20 -1.38 -1.31
N ALA A 122 -11.75 -2.28 -0.45
CA ALA A 122 -10.87 -3.38 -0.86
C ALA A 122 -11.59 -4.50 -1.65
N THR A 123 -12.86 -4.77 -1.34
CA THR A 123 -13.58 -5.97 -1.77
C THR A 123 -14.68 -5.72 -2.78
N ASP A 124 -15.36 -4.57 -2.70
CA ASP A 124 -16.42 -4.21 -3.64
C ASP A 124 -15.82 -3.57 -4.89
N ARG A 125 -15.97 -4.25 -6.01
CA ARG A 125 -15.54 -3.82 -7.35
C ARG A 125 -16.72 -3.68 -8.31
N SER A 126 -17.91 -3.41 -7.78
CA SER A 126 -19.11 -3.10 -8.58
C SER A 126 -18.95 -1.81 -9.36
N GLU A 127 -18.19 -0.87 -8.83
CA GLU A 127 -17.88 0.42 -9.44
C GLU A 127 -16.39 0.57 -9.73
N ASP A 128 -16.07 1.34 -10.77
CA ASP A 128 -14.70 1.68 -11.10
C ASP A 128 -14.12 2.66 -10.06
N ILE A 129 -12.87 2.46 -9.67
CA ILE A 129 -12.17 3.35 -8.75
C ILE A 129 -11.14 4.18 -9.53
N LEU A 130 -11.27 5.50 -9.47
CA LEU A 130 -10.25 6.43 -9.91
C LEU A 130 -9.65 7.14 -8.69
N GLN A 131 -8.47 6.70 -8.28
CA GLN A 131 -7.72 7.37 -7.23
C GLN A 131 -6.74 8.38 -7.82
N ARG A 132 -6.71 9.55 -7.22
CA ARG A 132 -5.68 10.57 -7.43
C ARG A 132 -5.10 10.94 -6.09
N ASP A 133 -3.80 10.85 -5.97
CA ASP A 133 -3.12 11.05 -4.70
C ASP A 133 -1.78 11.76 -4.91
N ARG A 134 -1.25 12.28 -3.80
CA ARG A 134 0.00 12.99 -3.76
C ARG A 134 1.01 12.22 -2.92
N ALA A 135 2.20 12.08 -3.46
CA ALA A 135 3.35 11.54 -2.77
C ALA A 135 4.52 12.51 -2.82
N ARG A 136 5.56 12.22 -2.10
CA ARG A 136 6.80 12.98 -2.13
C ARG A 136 7.96 12.10 -2.57
N SER A 137 9.00 12.71 -3.10
CA SER A 137 10.27 12.04 -3.32
C SER A 137 10.89 11.63 -1.97
N ARG A 138 11.48 10.45 -1.93
CA ARG A 138 12.29 10.00 -0.80
C ARG A 138 13.45 10.96 -0.49
N ARG A 139 14.05 11.56 -1.52
CA ARG A 139 15.13 12.55 -1.39
C ARG A 139 14.69 13.81 -0.69
N MET A 140 13.49 14.28 -0.95
CA MET A 140 12.93 15.47 -0.33
C MET A 140 13.01 15.46 1.20
N TRP A 141 12.81 14.30 1.81
CA TRP A 141 12.92 14.15 3.26
C TRP A 141 14.36 14.00 3.75
N ARG A 142 15.14 13.15 3.08
CA ARG A 142 16.48 12.75 3.54
C ARG A 142 17.52 13.85 3.40
N PHE A 143 17.36 14.70 2.41
CA PHE A 143 18.37 15.69 2.04
C PHE A 143 17.87 17.13 2.18
N SER A 144 16.76 17.33 2.87
CA SER A 144 16.15 18.67 3.07
C SER A 144 15.92 19.43 1.76
N ASP A 145 15.66 18.71 0.67
CA ASP A 145 15.39 19.32 -0.61
C ASP A 145 13.90 19.76 -0.66
N GLU A 146 13.64 20.91 -0.11
CA GLU A 146 12.31 21.52 -0.04
C GLU A 146 11.74 21.88 -1.42
N HIS A 147 12.59 21.95 -2.43
CA HIS A 147 12.23 22.38 -3.78
C HIS A 147 11.80 21.25 -4.72
N MET A 148 11.86 20.02 -4.26
CA MET A 148 11.39 18.90 -5.10
C MET A 148 9.90 18.97 -5.34
N ALA A 149 9.51 18.91 -6.60
CA ALA A 149 8.11 18.86 -7.00
C ALA A 149 7.43 17.63 -6.41
N ALA A 150 6.16 17.80 -6.03
CA ALA A 150 5.34 16.69 -5.58
C ALA A 150 5.18 15.63 -6.69
N ILE A 151 5.06 14.39 -6.28
CA ILE A 151 4.70 13.27 -7.14
C ILE A 151 3.18 13.12 -7.09
N TYR A 152 2.54 13.11 -8.23
CA TYR A 152 1.10 12.91 -8.35
C TYR A 152 0.84 11.53 -8.93
N LYS A 153 0.23 10.67 -8.11
CA LYS A 153 -0.19 9.32 -8.51
C LYS A 153 -1.59 9.36 -9.09
N THR A 154 -1.81 8.57 -10.10
CA THR A 154 -3.15 8.28 -10.64
C THR A 154 -3.27 6.79 -10.80
N GLN A 155 -4.33 6.21 -10.25
CA GLN A 155 -4.64 4.80 -10.41
C GLN A 155 -6.10 4.64 -10.79
N TYR A 156 -6.33 3.81 -11.79
CA TYR A 156 -7.64 3.42 -12.24
C TYR A 156 -7.79 1.92 -12.08
N LEU A 157 -8.76 1.52 -11.30
CA LEU A 157 -9.03 0.12 -11.00
C LEU A 157 -10.43 -0.23 -11.47
N ARG A 158 -10.51 -1.29 -12.21
CA ARG A 158 -11.75 -1.99 -12.54
C ARG A 158 -11.76 -3.37 -11.90
N ARG A 159 -12.85 -4.09 -12.13
CA ARG A 159 -12.99 -5.47 -11.66
C ARG A 159 -11.84 -6.37 -12.15
N ASP A 160 -11.47 -6.24 -13.42
CA ASP A 160 -10.60 -7.20 -14.10
C ASP A 160 -9.21 -6.64 -14.45
N TYR A 161 -8.97 -5.34 -14.23
CA TYR A 161 -7.67 -4.73 -14.48
C TYR A 161 -7.44 -3.45 -13.69
N ALA A 162 -6.19 -3.08 -13.59
CA ALA A 162 -5.73 -1.83 -13.00
C ALA A 162 -4.67 -1.17 -13.87
N VAL A 163 -4.71 0.16 -13.93
CA VAL A 163 -3.69 0.99 -14.59
C VAL A 163 -3.23 2.04 -13.61
N GLY A 164 -1.92 2.14 -13.41
CA GLY A 164 -1.35 3.14 -12.52
C GLY A 164 -0.22 3.90 -13.18
N SER A 165 -0.10 5.18 -12.83
CA SER A 165 1.01 6.02 -13.27
C SER A 165 1.30 7.14 -12.29
N HIS A 166 2.49 7.70 -12.34
CA HIS A 166 2.80 8.95 -11.63
C HIS A 166 3.44 9.98 -12.54
N ARG A 167 3.35 11.23 -12.13
CA ARG A 167 3.99 12.37 -12.78
C ARG A 167 4.52 13.35 -11.75
N GLY A 168 5.47 14.19 -12.18
CA GLY A 168 6.12 15.18 -11.30
C GLY A 168 7.17 14.54 -10.40
N GLY A 169 7.90 15.38 -9.70
CA GLY A 169 9.00 14.94 -8.84
C GLY A 169 10.15 14.26 -9.58
N ILE A 170 11.17 13.93 -8.81
CA ILE A 170 12.20 12.99 -9.25
C ILE A 170 11.93 11.70 -8.50
N SER A 171 11.53 10.65 -9.23
CA SER A 171 11.48 9.31 -8.67
C SER A 171 12.88 8.84 -8.31
N ASP A 172 12.99 7.99 -7.32
CA ASP A 172 14.27 7.35 -7.01
C ASP A 172 14.66 6.46 -8.19
N PRO A 173 15.79 6.73 -8.88
CA PRO A 173 16.09 6.06 -10.14
C PRO A 173 16.42 4.58 -10.00
N ILE A 174 16.59 4.08 -8.78
CA ILE A 174 17.11 2.73 -8.57
C ILE A 174 16.01 1.68 -8.48
N GLN A 175 14.80 2.03 -8.03
CA GLN A 175 13.75 1.06 -7.74
C GLN A 175 12.34 1.62 -7.96
N SER A 176 12.22 2.67 -8.76
CA SER A 176 10.92 3.26 -9.06
C SER A 176 10.35 2.70 -10.35
N HIS A 177 9.07 2.38 -10.31
CA HIS A 177 8.29 2.04 -11.49
C HIS A 177 7.24 3.12 -11.71
N VAL A 178 7.33 3.78 -12.85
CA VAL A 178 6.56 5.00 -13.17
C VAL A 178 5.12 4.68 -13.52
N TRP A 179 4.90 3.52 -14.12
CA TRP A 179 3.57 3.05 -14.50
C TRP A 179 3.51 1.54 -14.54
N ASP A 180 2.31 1.01 -14.36
CA ASP A 180 1.99 -0.37 -14.69
C ASP A 180 0.57 -0.54 -15.21
N VAL A 181 0.37 -1.61 -15.95
CA VAL A 181 -0.93 -2.15 -16.31
C VAL A 181 -0.95 -3.59 -15.85
N THR A 182 -1.96 -3.95 -15.09
CA THR A 182 -2.13 -5.31 -14.58
C THR A 182 -3.55 -5.75 -14.77
N TRP A 183 -3.75 -7.01 -15.11
CA TRP A 183 -5.08 -7.57 -15.27
C TRP A 183 -5.21 -8.89 -14.51
N ARG A 184 -6.46 -9.28 -14.28
CA ARG A 184 -6.83 -10.51 -13.62
C ARG A 184 -6.72 -11.68 -14.58
N GLU A 185 -6.28 -12.83 -14.09
CA GLU A 185 -6.42 -14.12 -14.75
C GLU A 185 -7.22 -15.09 -13.87
N ASP A 186 -7.68 -16.18 -14.47
CA ASP A 186 -8.51 -17.18 -13.79
C ASP A 186 -7.78 -17.93 -12.67
N ASP A 187 -6.46 -17.98 -12.68
CA ASP A 187 -5.66 -18.48 -11.55
C ASP A 187 -4.97 -17.34 -10.82
N PRO A 188 -5.60 -16.78 -9.78
CA PRO A 188 -5.05 -15.64 -9.04
C PRO A 188 -3.75 -15.96 -8.30
N ARG A 189 -3.43 -17.23 -8.05
CA ARG A 189 -2.23 -17.62 -7.31
C ARG A 189 -0.96 -17.45 -8.10
N ASP A 190 -1.06 -17.45 -9.40
CA ASP A 190 0.10 -17.51 -10.26
C ASP A 190 0.32 -16.25 -11.08
N LYS A 191 -0.73 -15.47 -11.37
CA LYS A 191 -0.56 -14.57 -12.49
C LYS A 191 -1.56 -13.42 -12.48
N HIS A 192 -1.13 -12.34 -11.92
CA HIS A 192 -1.61 -11.07 -12.42
C HIS A 192 -0.61 -10.58 -13.48
N PRO A 193 -0.80 -10.86 -14.75
CA PRO A 193 0.09 -10.38 -15.80
C PRO A 193 0.25 -8.87 -15.68
N THR A 194 1.49 -8.42 -15.74
CA THR A 194 1.82 -7.01 -15.51
C THR A 194 2.79 -6.53 -16.56
N ILE A 195 2.48 -5.39 -17.16
CA ILE A 195 3.42 -4.60 -17.97
C ILE A 195 3.78 -3.37 -17.16
N PHE A 196 5.05 -3.07 -17.03
CA PHE A 196 5.56 -1.96 -16.22
C PHE A 196 6.82 -1.33 -16.80
N SER A 197 7.20 -0.16 -16.30
CA SER A 197 8.46 0.52 -16.60
C SER A 197 9.09 1.11 -15.34
#